data_d83500aec2762c91790a5e1c00e61445
#
_entry.id   d83500aec2762c91790a5e1c00e61445
#
_cell.length_a   1.000
_cell.length_b   1.000
_cell.length_c   1.000
_cell.angle_alpha   90.00
_cell.angle_beta   90.00
_cell.angle_gamma   90.00
#
_symmetry.space_group_name_H-M   'P 1'
#
loop_
_entity.id
_entity.type
_entity.pdbx_description
1 polymer ?
#
loop_
_entity_poly.entity_id
_entity_poly.type
_entity_poly.pdbx_seq_one_letter_code
_entity_poly.pdbx_strand_id
1 'polypeptide(L)'
;MSHQSELIETDISAYLEAHENKSLLRFITCGSVDDGKSTLIGRLLYDSKMIFEDQLDALEVDSKKSGTQGENIDFALLVDGLAAEREQGITIDVAYRFFSTDRRKFIVADTPGHEQYTRNMATGASTADLAILLIDARKGILTQTRRHSFIASSLGIRKLVLAINKMDLVEYDEAVYNNIEQDFLEFAEELNAGIEIQAIPMSALMGDNITSLSEATPWYNGPSLMEYLETVPVGSECETLPFRMPVQWVNRPNLDFRGFSGQIASGTIRPGDKIKTLPSAKETTVTRIVTQTGDLDAGVAGQSVTLTFADEVDTSRGDVICAASDPAEVSDQFQARVLWMAEDAMLPGRRYLVKTGAKTVTGQVTGLKYRIDVNDLRDSPATQLGLNEVGVCTLSLDQPIAFDPYDVNRETGGFILIDRLTNNTVGLGLLDFALRRAANIHWQALDVDRSSLADQKEQKPAVLWFTGLSGSGKSTIANALQKKLFAMGKHTFVLDGDNVRHGLNRDLGFTDADRVENIRRVSNVAKLMSDAGLITLVSFISPFRSERRMARRMMTEGEFIEIHVDTPLEVAEQRDVKGLYKRARAGEIKNFTGLDSPYEAPLEPEIRINTVDTTPEAAAEEIVKWLSDQGMLGA
;
A
#
# COMPACT_ATOMS: atom_id res chain seq x y z
N MET A 1 36.60 -5.96 -28.75
CA MET A 1 37.77 -6.12 -27.83
C MET A 1 37.17 -6.16 -26.43
N SER A 2 37.34 -7.29 -25.73
CA SER A 2 36.90 -7.42 -24.35
C SER A 2 37.59 -6.34 -23.52
N HIS A 3 36.86 -5.61 -22.67
CA HIS A 3 37.44 -4.86 -21.59
C HIS A 3 38.06 -5.84 -20.61
N GLN A 4 39.26 -6.32 -20.94
CA GLN A 4 40.12 -6.91 -19.93
C GLN A 4 40.59 -5.73 -19.09
N SER A 5 40.19 -5.67 -17.81
CA SER A 5 40.74 -4.67 -16.92
C SER A 5 42.23 -4.89 -16.83
N GLU A 6 43.04 -3.83 -16.76
CA GLU A 6 44.47 -3.91 -16.57
C GLU A 6 44.86 -4.78 -15.36
N LEU A 7 43.95 -4.94 -14.39
CA LEU A 7 44.08 -5.82 -13.23
C LEU A 7 44.09 -7.32 -13.61
N ILE A 8 43.33 -7.75 -14.63
CA ILE A 8 43.36 -9.19 -15.06
C ILE A 8 44.72 -9.56 -15.58
N GLU A 9 45.42 -8.64 -16.25
CA GLU A 9 46.75 -8.88 -16.80
C GLU A 9 47.85 -8.81 -15.73
N THR A 10 47.63 -8.04 -14.64
CA THR A 10 48.65 -7.78 -13.62
C THR A 10 48.46 -8.55 -12.34
N ASP A 11 47.24 -8.69 -11.84
CA ASP A 11 46.87 -9.43 -10.61
C ASP A 11 45.42 -9.93 -10.64
N ILE A 12 45.27 -11.20 -11.04
CA ILE A 12 43.97 -11.84 -11.17
C ILE A 12 43.25 -12.02 -9.81
N SER A 13 44.04 -12.17 -8.72
CA SER A 13 43.48 -12.31 -7.38
C SER A 13 42.87 -11.00 -6.89
N ALA A 14 43.55 -9.87 -7.09
CA ALA A 14 43.02 -8.54 -6.78
C ALA A 14 41.80 -8.20 -7.64
N TYR A 15 41.77 -8.64 -8.90
CA TYR A 15 40.59 -8.49 -9.76
C TYR A 15 39.39 -9.25 -9.23
N LEU A 16 39.58 -10.51 -8.83
CA LEU A 16 38.51 -11.35 -8.28
C LEU A 16 37.96 -10.76 -6.97
N GLU A 17 38.84 -10.35 -6.07
CA GLU A 17 38.45 -9.70 -4.81
C GLU A 17 37.71 -8.38 -5.04
N ALA A 18 38.19 -7.52 -5.94
CA ALA A 18 37.50 -6.30 -6.33
C ALA A 18 36.13 -6.60 -6.97
N HIS A 19 36.05 -7.67 -7.78
CA HIS A 19 34.80 -8.08 -8.42
C HIS A 19 33.79 -8.66 -7.42
N GLU A 20 34.23 -9.42 -6.43
CA GLU A 20 33.36 -9.95 -5.37
C GLU A 20 32.76 -8.83 -4.51
N ASN A 21 33.52 -7.78 -4.23
CA ASN A 21 33.14 -6.66 -3.37
C ASN A 21 32.33 -5.56 -4.07
N LYS A 22 32.05 -5.65 -5.39
CA LYS A 22 31.18 -4.70 -6.09
C LYS A 22 29.78 -4.66 -5.48
N SER A 23 29.24 -3.47 -5.25
CA SER A 23 27.85 -3.31 -4.82
C SER A 23 26.88 -3.86 -5.86
N LEU A 24 25.73 -4.32 -5.40
CA LEU A 24 24.67 -4.87 -6.24
C LEU A 24 23.47 -3.91 -6.25
N LEU A 25 22.99 -3.55 -7.44
CA LEU A 25 21.74 -2.83 -7.64
C LEU A 25 20.71 -3.76 -8.31
N ARG A 26 19.55 -3.89 -7.69
CA ARG A 26 18.38 -4.55 -8.28
C ARG A 26 17.41 -3.49 -8.77
N PHE A 27 17.04 -3.53 -10.04
CA PHE A 27 16.07 -2.59 -10.56
C PHE A 27 15.07 -3.27 -11.50
N ILE A 28 13.90 -2.64 -11.63
CA ILE A 28 12.86 -3.07 -12.55
C ILE A 28 12.67 -2.05 -13.65
N THR A 29 12.20 -2.50 -14.80
CA THR A 29 11.66 -1.63 -15.86
C THR A 29 10.15 -1.72 -15.86
N CYS A 30 9.48 -0.58 -15.78
CA CYS A 30 8.03 -0.43 -15.76
C CYS A 30 7.58 0.52 -16.86
N GLY A 31 6.32 0.49 -17.23
CA GLY A 31 5.72 1.36 -18.26
C GLY A 31 4.64 0.61 -19.03
N SER A 32 3.97 1.31 -19.92
CA SER A 32 2.93 0.73 -20.76
C SER A 32 3.50 -0.21 -21.82
N VAL A 33 2.63 -0.92 -22.50
CA VAL A 33 3.01 -1.70 -23.69
C VAL A 33 3.59 -0.73 -24.71
N ASP A 34 4.63 -1.14 -25.42
CA ASP A 34 5.35 -0.37 -26.45
C ASP A 34 6.15 0.86 -25.96
N ASP A 35 6.32 1.08 -24.67
CA ASP A 35 7.17 2.18 -24.18
C ASP A 35 8.67 1.89 -24.36
N GLY A 36 9.06 0.67 -24.75
CA GLY A 36 10.43 0.28 -25.09
C GLY A 36 11.22 -0.35 -23.94
N LYS A 37 10.54 -1.02 -22.98
CA LYS A 37 11.18 -1.68 -21.82
C LYS A 37 12.22 -2.72 -22.26
N SER A 38 11.82 -3.72 -23.02
CA SER A 38 12.70 -4.79 -23.50
C SER A 38 13.81 -4.25 -24.41
N THR A 39 13.52 -3.20 -25.21
CA THR A 39 14.51 -2.51 -26.02
C THR A 39 15.59 -1.86 -25.16
N LEU A 40 15.20 -1.18 -24.06
CA LEU A 40 16.15 -0.56 -23.14
C LEU A 40 17.05 -1.60 -22.45
N ILE A 41 16.45 -2.70 -21.97
CA ILE A 41 17.22 -3.78 -21.33
C ILE A 41 18.21 -4.40 -22.31
N GLY A 42 17.73 -4.75 -23.51
CA GLY A 42 18.57 -5.30 -24.56
C GLY A 42 19.71 -4.34 -24.93
N ARG A 43 19.46 -3.04 -24.97
CA ARG A 43 20.46 -2.02 -25.20
C ARG A 43 21.48 -1.94 -24.06
N LEU A 44 21.06 -1.97 -22.81
CA LEU A 44 21.96 -2.01 -21.65
C LEU A 44 22.87 -3.24 -21.66
N LEU A 45 22.33 -4.42 -22.02
CA LEU A 45 23.10 -5.65 -22.17
C LEU A 45 24.11 -5.56 -23.30
N TYR A 46 23.71 -4.97 -24.43
CA TYR A 46 24.58 -4.77 -25.58
C TYR A 46 25.73 -3.81 -25.25
N ASP A 47 25.44 -2.63 -24.70
CA ASP A 47 26.43 -1.60 -24.42
C ASP A 47 27.39 -2.02 -23.28
N SER A 48 26.91 -2.86 -22.33
CA SER A 48 27.75 -3.44 -21.27
C SER A 48 28.63 -4.60 -21.75
N LYS A 49 28.59 -4.95 -23.05
CA LYS A 49 29.40 -6.01 -23.69
C LYS A 49 29.21 -7.40 -23.06
N MET A 50 28.04 -7.66 -22.51
CA MET A 50 27.69 -8.95 -21.90
C MET A 50 27.09 -9.94 -22.91
N ILE A 51 26.99 -9.56 -24.17
CA ILE A 51 26.50 -10.39 -25.27
C ILE A 51 27.71 -10.96 -26.02
N PHE A 52 27.72 -12.27 -26.21
CA PHE A 52 28.75 -12.94 -26.98
C PHE A 52 28.57 -12.69 -28.49
N GLU A 53 29.68 -12.73 -29.25
CA GLU A 53 29.68 -12.45 -30.69
C GLU A 53 28.72 -13.36 -31.46
N ASP A 54 28.63 -14.64 -31.11
CA ASP A 54 27.70 -15.61 -31.72
C ASP A 54 26.22 -15.28 -31.44
N GLN A 55 25.93 -14.71 -30.26
CA GLN A 55 24.58 -14.24 -29.93
C GLN A 55 24.23 -12.96 -30.70
N LEU A 56 25.20 -12.09 -30.95
CA LEU A 56 25.02 -10.89 -31.75
C LEU A 56 24.72 -11.23 -33.21
N ASP A 57 25.49 -12.16 -33.79
CA ASP A 57 25.26 -12.66 -35.16
C ASP A 57 23.86 -13.28 -35.31
N ALA A 58 23.46 -14.07 -34.32
CA ALA A 58 22.11 -14.65 -34.29
C ALA A 58 21.02 -13.56 -34.18
N LEU A 59 21.24 -12.55 -33.33
CA LEU A 59 20.31 -11.43 -33.14
C LEU A 59 20.14 -10.60 -34.43
N GLU A 60 21.22 -10.33 -35.16
CA GLU A 60 21.13 -9.64 -36.46
C GLU A 60 20.33 -10.42 -37.47
N VAL A 61 20.49 -11.74 -37.52
CA VAL A 61 19.72 -12.61 -38.41
C VAL A 61 18.25 -12.66 -38.01
N ASP A 62 17.95 -12.79 -36.73
CA ASP A 62 16.59 -12.83 -36.18
C ASP A 62 15.91 -11.47 -36.30
N SER A 63 16.62 -10.35 -36.11
CA SER A 63 16.09 -9.00 -36.33
C SER A 63 15.61 -8.78 -37.76
N LYS A 64 16.34 -9.31 -38.75
CA LYS A 64 15.95 -9.25 -40.15
C LYS A 64 14.74 -10.12 -40.52
N LYS A 65 14.49 -11.21 -39.74
CA LYS A 65 13.39 -12.16 -39.98
C LYS A 65 12.10 -11.79 -39.26
N SER A 66 12.23 -11.36 -38.01
CA SER A 66 11.11 -11.22 -37.07
C SER A 66 11.11 -9.89 -36.35
N GLY A 67 12.13 -9.04 -36.55
CA GLY A 67 12.29 -7.76 -35.85
C GLY A 67 11.23 -6.73 -36.31
N THR A 68 10.87 -5.86 -35.36
CA THR A 68 9.88 -4.79 -35.57
C THR A 68 10.52 -3.43 -35.88
N GLN A 69 11.86 -3.34 -35.88
CA GLN A 69 12.63 -2.08 -35.96
C GLN A 69 13.22 -1.80 -37.38
N GLY A 70 12.68 -2.43 -38.42
CA GLY A 70 13.13 -2.23 -39.79
C GLY A 70 14.54 -2.75 -40.04
N GLU A 71 15.49 -1.89 -40.47
CA GLU A 71 16.90 -2.26 -40.69
C GLU A 71 17.77 -2.27 -39.42
N ASN A 72 17.25 -1.73 -38.29
CA ASN A 72 17.96 -1.69 -37.04
C ASN A 72 17.89 -3.02 -36.28
N ILE A 73 18.89 -3.27 -35.44
CA ILE A 73 18.88 -4.43 -34.54
C ILE A 73 17.72 -4.29 -33.56
N ASP A 74 16.88 -5.33 -33.46
CA ASP A 74 15.79 -5.37 -32.50
C ASP A 74 16.30 -5.96 -31.17
N PHE A 75 16.72 -5.08 -30.26
CA PHE A 75 17.24 -5.46 -28.95
C PHE A 75 16.19 -6.16 -28.05
N ALA A 76 14.90 -6.02 -28.33
CA ALA A 76 13.85 -6.69 -27.56
C ALA A 76 13.97 -8.22 -27.68
N LEU A 77 14.41 -8.73 -28.82
CA LEU A 77 14.60 -10.16 -29.05
C LEU A 77 15.65 -10.81 -28.14
N LEU A 78 16.55 -10.03 -27.53
CA LEU A 78 17.49 -10.53 -26.50
C LEU A 78 16.81 -10.88 -25.18
N VAL A 79 15.71 -10.24 -24.90
CA VAL A 79 15.02 -10.32 -23.61
C VAL A 79 13.85 -11.30 -23.66
N ASP A 80 13.14 -11.34 -24.80
CA ASP A 80 11.97 -12.18 -25.01
C ASP A 80 12.34 -13.67 -24.99
N GLY A 81 12.11 -14.32 -23.86
CA GLY A 81 12.51 -15.71 -23.61
C GLY A 81 11.47 -16.74 -24.00
N LEU A 82 10.19 -16.42 -23.88
CA LEU A 82 9.07 -17.33 -24.14
C LEU A 82 8.62 -17.27 -25.60
N ALA A 83 8.25 -18.41 -26.17
CA ALA A 83 7.70 -18.45 -27.52
C ALA A 83 6.43 -17.59 -27.65
N ALA A 84 5.59 -17.56 -26.61
CA ALA A 84 4.38 -16.75 -26.55
C ALA A 84 4.68 -15.24 -26.48
N GLU A 85 5.77 -14.82 -25.84
CA GLU A 85 6.22 -13.42 -25.79
C GLU A 85 6.67 -12.96 -27.18
N ARG A 86 7.45 -13.78 -27.88
CA ARG A 86 7.88 -13.50 -29.25
C ARG A 86 6.74 -13.45 -30.24
N GLU A 87 5.73 -14.32 -30.09
CA GLU A 87 4.56 -14.36 -30.95
C GLU A 87 3.62 -13.17 -30.75
N GLN A 88 3.46 -12.74 -29.49
CA GLN A 88 2.56 -11.65 -29.12
C GLN A 88 3.25 -10.28 -29.05
N GLY A 89 4.58 -10.25 -29.00
CA GLY A 89 5.38 -9.02 -28.85
C GLY A 89 5.19 -8.31 -27.52
N ILE A 90 4.82 -9.06 -26.45
CA ILE A 90 4.63 -8.53 -25.08
C ILE A 90 5.34 -9.39 -24.06
N THR A 91 5.88 -8.77 -23.02
CA THR A 91 6.39 -9.46 -21.84
C THR A 91 5.22 -10.02 -21.03
N ILE A 92 5.25 -11.30 -20.69
CA ILE A 92 4.20 -12.01 -19.94
C ILE A 92 4.66 -12.26 -18.51
N ASP A 93 5.87 -12.80 -18.34
CA ASP A 93 6.44 -13.14 -17.04
C ASP A 93 7.64 -12.25 -16.71
N VAL A 94 8.08 -12.27 -15.45
CA VAL A 94 9.27 -11.51 -15.02
C VAL A 94 10.52 -12.22 -15.49
N ALA A 95 11.30 -11.56 -16.33
CA ALA A 95 12.60 -12.06 -16.78
C ALA A 95 13.73 -11.33 -16.07
N TYR A 96 14.58 -12.08 -15.37
CA TYR A 96 15.77 -11.52 -14.72
C TYR A 96 16.97 -11.61 -15.65
N ARG A 97 17.69 -10.49 -15.79
CA ARG A 97 18.95 -10.41 -16.51
C ARG A 97 20.03 -9.83 -15.61
N PHE A 98 21.25 -10.28 -15.84
CA PHE A 98 22.42 -9.92 -15.03
C PHE A 98 23.46 -9.27 -15.92
N PHE A 99 24.01 -8.16 -15.47
CA PHE A 99 25.16 -7.55 -16.10
C PHE A 99 26.00 -6.83 -15.06
N SER A 100 27.21 -6.45 -15.42
CA SER A 100 28.09 -5.71 -14.53
C SER A 100 28.94 -4.72 -15.32
N THR A 101 29.24 -3.60 -14.68
CA THR A 101 30.26 -2.65 -15.11
C THR A 101 31.49 -2.79 -14.21
N ASP A 102 32.49 -1.97 -14.45
CA ASP A 102 33.68 -1.95 -13.58
C ASP A 102 33.35 -1.48 -12.16
N ARG A 103 32.24 -0.74 -11.97
CA ARG A 103 31.85 -0.14 -10.69
C ARG A 103 30.81 -0.97 -9.92
N ARG A 104 29.84 -1.59 -10.62
CA ARG A 104 28.67 -2.19 -9.96
C ARG A 104 28.16 -3.42 -10.70
N LYS A 105 27.53 -4.33 -9.94
CA LYS A 105 26.73 -5.45 -10.47
C LYS A 105 25.26 -5.05 -10.54
N PHE A 106 24.55 -5.55 -11.54
CA PHE A 106 23.13 -5.24 -11.76
C PHE A 106 22.31 -6.50 -11.95
N ILE A 107 21.13 -6.47 -11.36
CA ILE A 107 20.03 -7.40 -11.69
C ILE A 107 18.88 -6.54 -12.18
N VAL A 108 18.50 -6.71 -13.44
CA VAL A 108 17.31 -6.09 -14.00
C VAL A 108 16.20 -7.11 -14.12
N ALA A 109 15.02 -6.75 -13.64
CA ALA A 109 13.80 -7.50 -13.88
C ALA A 109 12.99 -6.79 -14.97
N ASP A 110 12.81 -7.45 -16.12
CA ASP A 110 11.85 -7.00 -17.13
C ASP A 110 10.45 -7.35 -16.66
N THR A 111 9.57 -6.34 -16.58
CA THR A 111 8.22 -6.52 -16.08
C THR A 111 7.17 -6.24 -17.14
N PRO A 112 6.05 -6.99 -17.14
CA PRO A 112 4.98 -6.80 -18.10
C PRO A 112 4.37 -5.40 -18.03
N GLY A 113 4.05 -4.82 -19.21
CA GLY A 113 3.34 -3.55 -19.30
C GLY A 113 1.81 -3.68 -19.33
N HIS A 114 1.28 -4.89 -19.53
CA HIS A 114 -0.15 -5.13 -19.68
C HIS A 114 -0.83 -5.31 -18.31
N GLU A 115 -2.03 -4.73 -18.18
CA GLU A 115 -2.80 -4.75 -16.91
C GLU A 115 -3.01 -6.14 -16.33
N GLN A 116 -3.28 -7.14 -17.17
CA GLN A 116 -3.52 -8.53 -16.74
C GLN A 116 -2.32 -9.17 -16.02
N TYR A 117 -1.12 -8.65 -16.24
CA TYR A 117 0.13 -9.16 -15.66
C TYR A 117 0.68 -8.29 -14.51
N THR A 118 -0.11 -7.40 -13.95
CA THR A 118 0.29 -6.52 -12.83
C THR A 118 0.88 -7.31 -11.64
N ARG A 119 0.41 -8.54 -11.40
CA ARG A 119 0.96 -9.44 -10.37
C ARG A 119 2.45 -9.76 -10.60
N ASN A 120 2.84 -9.93 -11.88
CA ASN A 120 4.22 -10.23 -12.23
C ASN A 120 5.10 -8.99 -12.04
N MET A 121 4.59 -7.80 -12.42
CA MET A 121 5.24 -6.53 -12.11
C MET A 121 5.45 -6.35 -10.60
N ALA A 122 4.45 -6.60 -9.76
CA ALA A 122 4.57 -6.51 -8.30
C ALA A 122 5.60 -7.51 -7.74
N THR A 123 5.71 -8.71 -8.34
CA THR A 123 6.73 -9.70 -7.97
C THR A 123 8.14 -9.17 -8.24
N GLY A 124 8.40 -8.58 -9.41
CA GLY A 124 9.68 -7.94 -9.71
C GLY A 124 9.99 -6.77 -8.77
N ALA A 125 8.97 -5.92 -8.52
CA ALA A 125 9.10 -4.73 -7.69
C ALA A 125 9.41 -5.05 -6.21
N SER A 126 8.92 -6.18 -5.69
CA SER A 126 9.09 -6.55 -4.27
C SER A 126 10.55 -6.73 -3.85
N THR A 127 11.45 -7.00 -4.78
CA THR A 127 12.89 -7.21 -4.52
C THR A 127 13.78 -6.11 -5.07
N ALA A 128 13.21 -5.11 -5.74
CA ALA A 128 13.96 -4.06 -6.40
C ALA A 128 14.30 -2.89 -5.44
N ASP A 129 15.45 -2.28 -5.69
CA ASP A 129 15.94 -1.09 -5.00
C ASP A 129 15.54 0.19 -5.74
N LEU A 130 15.34 0.08 -7.09
CA LEU A 130 15.05 1.17 -7.99
C LEU A 130 14.07 0.74 -9.08
N ALA A 131 13.23 1.65 -9.55
CA ALA A 131 12.37 1.42 -10.71
C ALA A 131 12.66 2.43 -11.82
N ILE A 132 12.78 1.93 -13.05
CA ILE A 132 12.85 2.73 -14.27
C ILE A 132 11.46 2.75 -14.90
N LEU A 133 10.81 3.91 -14.88
CA LEU A 133 9.49 4.14 -15.45
C LEU A 133 9.66 4.69 -16.87
N LEU A 134 9.41 3.85 -17.87
CA LEU A 134 9.48 4.29 -19.26
C LEU A 134 8.18 4.98 -19.66
N ILE A 135 8.34 6.11 -20.37
CA ILE A 135 7.23 6.88 -20.94
C ILE A 135 7.57 7.16 -22.40
N ASP A 136 6.65 6.83 -23.31
CA ASP A 136 6.75 7.23 -24.72
C ASP A 136 6.50 8.76 -24.81
N ALA A 137 7.51 9.52 -25.23
CA ALA A 137 7.46 10.99 -25.33
C ALA A 137 6.26 11.51 -26.15
N ARG A 138 5.75 10.73 -27.09
CA ARG A 138 4.57 11.09 -27.91
C ARG A 138 3.25 10.96 -27.15
N LYS A 139 3.20 10.08 -26.13
CA LYS A 139 1.96 9.70 -25.42
C LYS A 139 1.85 10.37 -24.04
N GLY A 140 2.97 10.74 -23.43
CA GLY A 140 3.00 11.26 -22.07
C GLY A 140 2.61 10.23 -21.01
N ILE A 141 2.13 10.70 -19.85
CA ILE A 141 1.80 9.86 -18.70
C ILE A 141 0.46 9.14 -18.93
N LEU A 142 0.51 7.82 -18.97
CA LEU A 142 -0.66 6.96 -19.13
C LEU A 142 -1.13 6.38 -17.77
N THR A 143 -2.35 5.86 -17.73
CA THR A 143 -2.92 5.16 -16.56
C THR A 143 -1.99 4.06 -16.04
N GLN A 144 -1.34 3.29 -16.91
CA GLN A 144 -0.42 2.24 -16.51
C GLN A 144 0.85 2.80 -15.86
N THR A 145 1.37 3.93 -16.33
CA THR A 145 2.50 4.62 -15.71
C THR A 145 2.17 5.02 -14.27
N ARG A 146 0.99 5.59 -14.04
CA ARG A 146 0.49 5.95 -12.69
C ARG A 146 0.35 4.72 -11.80
N ARG A 147 -0.25 3.64 -12.31
CA ARG A 147 -0.43 2.37 -11.59
C ARG A 147 0.91 1.75 -11.20
N HIS A 148 1.86 1.68 -12.13
CA HIS A 148 3.18 1.12 -11.86
C HIS A 148 3.95 1.95 -10.85
N SER A 149 3.89 3.28 -10.91
CA SER A 149 4.48 4.19 -9.93
C SER A 149 3.90 3.98 -8.54
N PHE A 150 2.58 3.87 -8.44
CA PHE A 150 1.88 3.61 -7.18
C PHE A 150 2.29 2.25 -6.57
N ILE A 151 2.30 1.18 -7.37
CA ILE A 151 2.69 -0.15 -6.90
C ILE A 151 4.17 -0.16 -6.48
N ALA A 152 5.07 0.40 -7.29
CA ALA A 152 6.48 0.49 -6.98
C ALA A 152 6.74 1.25 -5.67
N SER A 153 6.11 2.42 -5.50
CA SER A 153 6.22 3.23 -4.28
C SER A 153 5.62 2.52 -3.06
N SER A 154 4.47 1.86 -3.21
CA SER A 154 3.82 1.06 -2.16
C SER A 154 4.68 -0.11 -1.71
N LEU A 155 5.42 -0.73 -2.64
CA LEU A 155 6.41 -1.77 -2.36
C LEU A 155 7.75 -1.23 -1.84
N GLY A 156 7.78 0.06 -1.50
CA GLY A 156 8.89 0.72 -0.81
C GLY A 156 10.06 1.09 -1.73
N ILE A 157 9.91 1.07 -3.06
CA ILE A 157 10.91 1.63 -3.96
C ILE A 157 10.88 3.15 -3.81
N ARG A 158 11.98 3.71 -3.33
CA ARG A 158 12.12 5.16 -3.09
C ARG A 158 12.82 5.90 -4.22
N LYS A 159 13.47 5.19 -5.13
CA LYS A 159 14.26 5.74 -6.22
C LYS A 159 13.63 5.41 -7.56
N LEU A 160 13.13 6.43 -8.24
CA LEU A 160 12.46 6.31 -9.53
C LEU A 160 13.29 7.04 -10.59
N VAL A 161 13.56 6.34 -11.69
CA VAL A 161 14.07 6.97 -12.92
C VAL A 161 12.88 7.15 -13.86
N LEU A 162 12.56 8.39 -14.20
CA LEU A 162 11.58 8.72 -15.21
C LEU A 162 12.27 8.74 -16.58
N ALA A 163 12.24 7.61 -17.27
CA ALA A 163 12.85 7.43 -18.57
C ALA A 163 11.92 7.92 -19.68
N ILE A 164 12.05 9.18 -20.10
CA ILE A 164 11.26 9.76 -21.19
C ILE A 164 11.87 9.29 -22.51
N ASN A 165 11.34 8.18 -23.01
CA ASN A 165 11.88 7.41 -24.12
C ASN A 165 11.27 7.83 -25.46
N LYS A 166 11.96 7.46 -26.54
CA LYS A 166 11.59 7.78 -27.93
C LYS A 166 11.62 9.27 -28.24
N MET A 167 12.56 9.99 -27.61
CA MET A 167 12.77 11.40 -27.88
C MET A 167 13.16 11.68 -29.34
N ASP A 168 13.76 10.70 -30.01
CA ASP A 168 14.03 10.73 -31.45
C ASP A 168 12.77 10.93 -32.31
N LEU A 169 11.61 10.45 -31.87
CA LEU A 169 10.33 10.57 -32.56
C LEU A 169 9.62 11.90 -32.34
N VAL A 170 10.13 12.74 -31.43
CA VAL A 170 9.66 14.10 -31.15
C VAL A 170 10.78 15.12 -31.35
N GLU A 171 11.79 14.79 -32.17
CA GLU A 171 12.90 15.65 -32.55
C GLU A 171 13.69 16.22 -31.36
N TYR A 172 13.73 15.46 -30.24
CA TYR A 172 14.39 15.84 -28.97
C TYR A 172 13.92 17.18 -28.38
N ASP A 173 12.64 17.51 -28.56
CA ASP A 173 12.02 18.76 -28.11
C ASP A 173 12.06 18.86 -26.56
N GLU A 174 12.76 19.89 -26.07
CA GLU A 174 12.88 20.20 -24.64
C GLU A 174 11.52 20.50 -24.01
N ALA A 175 10.58 21.13 -24.72
CA ALA A 175 9.26 21.46 -24.18
C ALA A 175 8.42 20.20 -23.93
N VAL A 176 8.55 19.17 -24.77
CA VAL A 176 7.89 17.86 -24.57
C VAL A 176 8.44 17.19 -23.30
N TYR A 177 9.77 17.19 -23.13
CA TYR A 177 10.42 16.67 -21.93
C TYR A 177 9.93 17.36 -20.67
N ASN A 178 10.02 18.69 -20.62
CA ASN A 178 9.67 19.51 -19.46
C ASN A 178 8.18 19.33 -19.06
N ASN A 179 7.27 19.23 -20.03
CA ASN A 179 5.86 19.01 -19.76
C ASN A 179 5.61 17.65 -19.11
N ILE A 180 6.24 16.57 -19.64
CA ILE A 180 6.06 15.22 -19.09
C ILE A 180 6.68 15.12 -17.69
N GLU A 181 7.86 15.72 -17.48
CA GLU A 181 8.51 15.77 -16.17
C GLU A 181 7.63 16.48 -15.15
N GLN A 182 7.09 17.64 -15.49
CA GLN A 182 6.23 18.43 -14.61
C GLN A 182 4.94 17.67 -14.27
N ASP A 183 4.24 17.13 -15.27
CA ASP A 183 3.02 16.34 -15.08
C ASP A 183 3.27 15.14 -14.14
N PHE A 184 4.45 14.51 -14.25
CA PHE A 184 4.80 13.39 -13.38
C PHE A 184 5.13 13.85 -11.96
N LEU A 185 5.84 14.95 -11.79
CA LEU A 185 6.16 15.50 -10.47
C LEU A 185 4.90 15.91 -9.71
N GLU A 186 3.92 16.54 -10.39
CA GLU A 186 2.62 16.87 -9.80
C GLU A 186 1.87 15.59 -9.33
N PHE A 187 1.88 14.53 -10.12
CA PHE A 187 1.31 13.24 -9.72
C PHE A 187 2.08 12.62 -8.55
N ALA A 188 3.41 12.72 -8.56
CA ALA A 188 4.26 12.11 -7.55
C ALA A 188 4.13 12.74 -6.15
N GLU A 189 3.64 13.99 -6.05
CA GLU A 189 3.31 14.61 -4.76
C GLU A 189 2.23 13.85 -3.99
N GLU A 190 1.36 13.12 -4.69
CA GLU A 190 0.31 12.28 -4.09
C GLU A 190 0.81 10.86 -3.72
N LEU A 191 2.02 10.48 -4.15
CA LEU A 191 2.65 9.22 -3.78
C LEU A 191 3.26 9.28 -2.36
N ASN A 192 3.80 8.17 -1.89
CA ASN A 192 4.46 8.12 -0.58
C ASN A 192 5.58 9.15 -0.45
N ALA A 193 5.69 9.77 0.71
CA ALA A 193 6.76 10.74 1.01
C ALA A 193 8.17 10.12 0.88
N GLY A 194 9.12 10.92 0.40
CA GLY A 194 10.53 10.55 0.30
C GLY A 194 10.91 9.78 -0.96
N ILE A 195 10.14 9.91 -2.05
CA ILE A 195 10.51 9.38 -3.36
C ILE A 195 11.47 10.37 -4.03
N GLU A 196 12.63 9.87 -4.47
CA GLU A 196 13.60 10.59 -5.28
C GLU A 196 13.36 10.26 -6.76
N ILE A 197 13.19 11.28 -7.59
CA ILE A 197 12.90 11.13 -9.02
C ILE A 197 14.03 11.73 -9.83
N GLN A 198 14.58 10.93 -10.75
CA GLN A 198 15.53 11.40 -11.76
C GLN A 198 14.91 11.25 -13.14
N ALA A 199 14.57 12.35 -13.77
CA ALA A 199 14.09 12.34 -15.15
C ALA A 199 15.28 12.33 -16.14
N ILE A 200 15.16 11.48 -17.18
CA ILE A 200 16.20 11.35 -18.21
C ILE A 200 15.51 11.28 -19.57
N PRO A 201 15.79 12.26 -20.48
CA PRO A 201 15.33 12.15 -21.87
C PRO A 201 16.21 11.15 -22.62
N MET A 202 15.61 10.17 -23.32
CA MET A 202 16.40 9.13 -23.97
C MET A 202 15.78 8.59 -25.26
N SER A 203 16.60 7.90 -26.05
CA SER A 203 16.16 6.98 -27.07
C SER A 203 16.80 5.61 -26.85
N ALA A 204 16.03 4.63 -26.40
CA ALA A 204 16.52 3.28 -26.18
C ALA A 204 16.99 2.62 -27.51
N LEU A 205 16.38 2.99 -28.62
CA LEU A 205 16.74 2.48 -29.94
C LEU A 205 18.05 3.08 -30.45
N MET A 206 18.20 4.41 -30.34
CA MET A 206 19.38 5.13 -30.85
C MET A 206 20.56 5.09 -29.87
N GLY A 207 20.30 4.92 -28.59
CA GLY A 207 21.30 4.86 -27.51
C GLY A 207 21.56 6.21 -26.83
N ASP A 208 20.71 7.21 -27.09
CA ASP A 208 20.88 8.56 -26.55
C ASP A 208 20.64 8.60 -25.04
N ASN A 209 21.54 9.21 -24.29
CA ASN A 209 21.53 9.35 -22.84
C ASN A 209 21.45 8.03 -22.05
N ILE A 210 21.83 6.91 -22.64
CA ILE A 210 21.85 5.61 -21.96
C ILE A 210 23.20 5.37 -21.29
N THR A 211 24.28 5.24 -22.06
CA THR A 211 25.64 5.01 -21.52
C THR A 211 26.47 6.29 -21.48
N SER A 212 26.17 7.26 -22.31
CA SER A 212 26.78 8.58 -22.38
C SER A 212 25.76 9.63 -22.74
N LEU A 213 26.05 10.88 -22.45
CA LEU A 213 25.20 12.00 -22.85
C LEU A 213 25.20 12.17 -24.36
N SER A 214 24.03 12.50 -24.92
CA SER A 214 23.80 12.68 -26.35
C SER A 214 23.98 14.13 -26.77
N GLU A 215 24.60 14.35 -27.95
CA GLU A 215 24.66 15.67 -28.57
C GLU A 215 23.28 16.17 -29.06
N ALA A 216 22.29 15.28 -29.20
CA ALA A 216 20.94 15.63 -29.61
C ALA A 216 20.12 16.33 -28.52
N THR A 217 20.55 16.24 -27.25
CA THR A 217 19.92 16.87 -26.10
C THR A 217 20.85 17.83 -25.37
N PRO A 218 21.37 18.89 -26.04
CA PRO A 218 22.37 19.78 -25.44
C PRO A 218 21.82 20.60 -24.24
N TRP A 219 20.51 20.66 -24.09
CA TRP A 219 19.81 21.32 -22.99
C TRP A 219 19.73 20.46 -21.73
N TYR A 220 19.95 19.14 -21.84
CA TYR A 220 19.92 18.25 -20.69
C TYR A 220 21.26 18.25 -19.95
N ASN A 221 21.23 18.56 -18.64
CA ASN A 221 22.43 18.68 -17.80
C ASN A 221 22.50 17.58 -16.71
N GLY A 222 21.59 16.60 -16.73
CA GLY A 222 21.61 15.49 -15.79
C GLY A 222 22.58 14.37 -16.20
N PRO A 223 22.65 13.28 -15.42
CA PRO A 223 23.48 12.11 -15.72
C PRO A 223 22.88 11.28 -16.87
N SER A 224 23.71 10.49 -17.55
CA SER A 224 23.21 9.40 -18.38
C SER A 224 22.58 8.31 -17.49
N LEU A 225 21.75 7.43 -18.08
CA LEU A 225 21.11 6.37 -17.31
C LEU A 225 22.14 5.47 -16.61
N MET A 226 23.18 5.03 -17.32
CA MET A 226 24.21 4.16 -16.76
C MET A 226 24.98 4.86 -15.65
N GLU A 227 25.35 6.12 -15.82
CA GLU A 227 26.03 6.91 -14.80
C GLU A 227 25.18 7.02 -13.52
N TYR A 228 23.88 7.26 -13.65
CA TYR A 228 22.97 7.29 -12.52
C TYR A 228 22.88 5.92 -11.82
N LEU A 229 22.71 4.84 -12.57
CA LEU A 229 22.64 3.48 -12.03
C LEU A 229 23.93 3.05 -11.32
N GLU A 230 25.09 3.52 -11.79
CA GLU A 230 26.40 3.25 -11.14
C GLU A 230 26.60 4.02 -9.84
N THR A 231 26.04 5.23 -9.73
CA THR A 231 26.34 6.16 -8.64
C THR A 231 25.24 6.25 -7.57
N VAL A 232 24.00 5.88 -7.91
CA VAL A 232 22.88 5.94 -6.97
C VAL A 232 23.16 5.11 -5.71
N PRO A 233 23.04 5.69 -4.49
CA PRO A 233 23.29 4.94 -3.26
C PRO A 233 22.18 3.92 -3.03
N VAL A 234 22.53 2.69 -2.65
CA VAL A 234 21.61 1.60 -2.32
C VAL A 234 22.09 0.85 -1.09
N GLY A 235 21.15 0.32 -0.31
CA GLY A 235 21.43 -0.65 0.75
C GLY A 235 21.86 -0.09 2.11
N SER A 236 22.29 1.17 2.22
CA SER A 236 22.80 1.74 3.48
C SER A 236 21.71 1.96 4.54
N GLU A 237 20.46 2.09 4.14
CA GLU A 237 19.35 2.35 5.07
C GLU A 237 19.05 1.14 5.96
N CYS A 238 19.11 -0.08 5.42
CA CYS A 238 18.84 -1.30 6.18
C CYS A 238 19.89 -1.58 7.26
N GLU A 239 21.14 -1.13 7.09
CA GLU A 239 22.21 -1.35 8.07
C GLU A 239 22.04 -0.53 9.35
N THR A 240 21.38 0.62 9.27
CA THR A 240 21.14 1.53 10.41
C THR A 240 19.89 1.18 11.21
N LEU A 241 19.02 0.33 10.67
CA LEU A 241 17.83 -0.15 11.36
C LEU A 241 18.20 -1.13 12.49
N PRO A 242 17.30 -1.37 13.46
CA PRO A 242 17.46 -2.39 14.47
C PRO A 242 17.67 -3.78 13.84
N PHE A 243 18.49 -4.61 14.50
CA PHE A 243 18.79 -5.96 14.01
C PHE A 243 17.53 -6.82 13.94
N ARG A 244 17.33 -7.44 12.76
CA ARG A 244 16.28 -8.43 12.47
C ARG A 244 16.83 -9.56 11.64
N MET A 245 16.55 -10.79 12.05
CA MET A 245 16.87 -11.99 11.27
C MET A 245 15.74 -13.02 11.39
N PRO A 246 14.90 -13.16 10.35
CA PRO A 246 13.94 -14.26 10.28
C PRO A 246 14.65 -15.62 10.21
N VAL A 247 14.25 -16.56 11.05
CA VAL A 247 14.84 -17.90 11.07
C VAL A 247 14.29 -18.73 9.91
N GLN A 248 15.17 -19.08 8.98
CA GLN A 248 14.83 -19.91 7.82
C GLN A 248 15.04 -21.40 8.09
N TRP A 249 16.02 -21.73 8.90
CA TRP A 249 16.38 -23.11 9.23
C TRP A 249 17.06 -23.21 10.59
N VAL A 250 16.72 -24.27 11.35
CA VAL A 250 17.41 -24.65 12.58
C VAL A 250 18.41 -25.74 12.23
N ASN A 251 19.70 -25.41 12.29
CA ASN A 251 20.79 -26.28 11.93
C ASN A 251 21.29 -27.03 13.18
N ARG A 252 21.17 -28.37 13.18
CA ARG A 252 21.62 -29.24 14.26
C ARG A 252 22.32 -30.51 13.68
N PRO A 253 23.53 -30.37 13.11
CA PRO A 253 24.22 -31.47 12.46
C PRO A 253 24.71 -32.51 13.46
N ASN A 254 24.92 -32.17 14.72
CA ASN A 254 25.36 -33.04 15.81
C ASN A 254 24.84 -32.55 17.17
N LEU A 255 25.20 -33.23 18.27
CA LEU A 255 24.71 -32.89 19.62
C LEU A 255 25.34 -31.60 20.18
N ASP A 256 26.53 -31.22 19.70
CA ASP A 256 27.32 -30.11 20.22
C ASP A 256 27.08 -28.79 19.47
N PHE A 257 26.32 -28.82 18.36
CA PHE A 257 26.03 -27.64 17.56
C PHE A 257 24.53 -27.45 17.36
N ARG A 258 24.03 -26.31 17.78
CA ARG A 258 22.69 -25.80 17.46
C ARG A 258 22.81 -24.38 16.95
N GLY A 259 22.48 -24.16 15.68
CA GLY A 259 22.53 -22.87 15.03
C GLY A 259 21.21 -22.50 14.38
N PHE A 260 20.94 -21.20 14.27
CA PHE A 260 19.76 -20.62 13.67
C PHE A 260 20.18 -19.88 12.42
N SER A 261 19.83 -20.43 11.26
CA SER A 261 20.26 -19.91 9.96
C SER A 261 19.19 -19.02 9.37
N GLY A 262 19.60 -17.89 8.80
CA GLY A 262 18.74 -16.94 8.12
C GLY A 262 19.54 -15.84 7.42
N GLN A 263 18.87 -15.04 6.64
CA GLN A 263 19.43 -13.79 6.11
C GLN A 263 19.12 -12.67 7.08
N ILE A 264 20.11 -11.83 7.37
CA ILE A 264 19.94 -10.63 8.18
C ILE A 264 19.09 -9.63 7.36
N ALA A 265 17.89 -9.35 7.82
CA ALA A 265 16.95 -8.43 7.17
C ALA A 265 17.34 -6.97 7.40
N SER A 266 17.83 -6.65 8.60
CA SER A 266 18.27 -5.30 8.96
C SER A 266 19.27 -5.31 10.11
N GLY A 267 20.01 -4.22 10.23
CA GLY A 267 20.96 -3.97 11.32
C GLY A 267 22.26 -4.75 11.23
N THR A 268 22.99 -4.68 12.32
CA THR A 268 24.27 -5.37 12.50
C THR A 268 24.23 -6.19 13.77
N ILE A 269 24.87 -7.37 13.77
CA ILE A 269 24.98 -8.28 14.93
C ILE A 269 26.44 -8.66 15.17
N ARG A 270 26.84 -8.77 16.43
CA ARG A 270 28.18 -9.20 16.85
C ARG A 270 28.10 -10.29 17.91
N PRO A 271 29.09 -11.17 18.02
CA PRO A 271 29.22 -12.03 19.20
C PRO A 271 29.23 -11.19 20.49
N GLY A 272 28.45 -11.60 21.48
CA GLY A 272 28.24 -10.87 22.72
C GLY A 272 26.98 -9.99 22.76
N ASP A 273 26.33 -9.75 21.62
CA ASP A 273 25.10 -8.96 21.58
C ASP A 273 23.92 -9.71 22.19
N LYS A 274 23.12 -8.99 22.95
CA LYS A 274 21.86 -9.49 23.51
C LYS A 274 20.76 -9.45 22.46
N ILE A 275 20.11 -10.57 22.30
CA ILE A 275 19.02 -10.76 21.35
C ILE A 275 17.76 -11.28 22.06
N LYS A 276 16.64 -11.09 21.40
CA LYS A 276 15.33 -11.64 21.78
C LYS A 276 14.75 -12.43 20.63
N THR A 277 14.24 -13.63 20.90
CA THR A 277 13.55 -14.46 19.92
C THR A 277 12.03 -14.24 20.05
N LEU A 278 11.36 -13.99 18.94
CA LEU A 278 9.92 -13.70 18.89
C LEU A 278 9.18 -14.78 18.06
N PRO A 279 7.97 -15.18 18.48
CA PRO A 279 7.09 -14.56 19.48
C PRO A 279 7.33 -15.01 20.92
N SER A 280 8.24 -15.94 21.21
CA SER A 280 8.47 -16.50 22.57
C SER A 280 8.98 -15.47 23.58
N ALA A 281 9.51 -14.33 23.13
CA ALA A 281 10.10 -13.25 23.90
C ALA A 281 11.27 -13.68 24.83
N LYS A 282 11.95 -14.78 24.51
CA LYS A 282 13.13 -15.26 25.27
C LYS A 282 14.36 -14.45 24.89
N GLU A 283 15.12 -14.02 25.90
CA GLU A 283 16.38 -13.31 25.71
C GLU A 283 17.55 -14.26 25.86
N THR A 284 18.60 -14.05 25.07
CA THR A 284 19.87 -14.76 25.12
C THR A 284 20.98 -13.90 24.50
N THR A 285 22.19 -14.44 24.43
CA THR A 285 23.36 -13.75 23.88
C THR A 285 23.92 -14.54 22.69
N VAL A 286 24.29 -13.85 21.62
CA VAL A 286 24.95 -14.45 20.46
C VAL A 286 26.37 -14.85 20.83
N THR A 287 26.73 -16.11 20.59
CA THR A 287 28.08 -16.62 20.86
C THR A 287 28.95 -16.63 19.61
N ARG A 288 28.40 -17.01 18.45
CA ARG A 288 29.15 -17.08 17.18
C ARG A 288 28.24 -16.71 16.02
N ILE A 289 28.87 -16.17 14.97
CA ILE A 289 28.26 -15.89 13.67
C ILE A 289 28.99 -16.76 12.66
N VAL A 290 28.37 -17.85 12.24
CA VAL A 290 28.98 -18.89 11.44
C VAL A 290 28.58 -18.76 9.98
N THR A 291 29.56 -18.80 9.08
CA THR A 291 29.35 -18.85 7.61
C THR A 291 30.06 -20.06 7.01
N GLN A 292 29.92 -20.25 5.70
CA GLN A 292 30.61 -21.32 4.99
C GLN A 292 32.14 -21.17 5.03
N THR A 293 32.62 -19.94 5.09
CA THR A 293 34.06 -19.61 5.07
C THR A 293 34.67 -19.48 6.46
N GLY A 294 33.86 -19.58 7.53
CA GLY A 294 34.29 -19.45 8.91
C GLY A 294 33.40 -18.53 9.75
N ASP A 295 33.87 -18.21 10.94
CA ASP A 295 33.18 -17.31 11.86
C ASP A 295 33.47 -15.85 11.50
N LEU A 296 32.44 -14.99 11.66
CA LEU A 296 32.53 -13.54 11.45
C LEU A 296 32.57 -12.81 12.79
N ASP A 297 33.29 -11.70 12.82
CA ASP A 297 33.29 -10.73 13.94
C ASP A 297 32.04 -9.86 13.95
N ALA A 298 31.38 -9.69 12.80
CA ALA A 298 30.11 -8.98 12.67
C ALA A 298 29.35 -9.51 11.45
N GLY A 299 28.03 -9.59 11.59
CA GLY A 299 27.10 -9.83 10.47
C GLY A 299 26.28 -8.59 10.18
N VAL A 300 26.10 -8.25 8.91
CA VAL A 300 25.37 -7.05 8.46
C VAL A 300 24.16 -7.42 7.59
N ALA A 301 23.24 -6.49 7.42
CA ALA A 301 22.06 -6.65 6.57
C ALA A 301 22.40 -7.22 5.18
N GLY A 302 21.57 -8.16 4.71
CA GLY A 302 21.77 -8.85 3.43
C GLY A 302 22.63 -10.12 3.50
N GLN A 303 23.41 -10.32 4.57
CA GLN A 303 24.25 -11.52 4.73
C GLN A 303 23.44 -12.71 5.23
N SER A 304 23.72 -13.89 4.68
CA SER A 304 23.20 -15.18 5.14
C SER A 304 24.15 -15.78 6.15
N VAL A 305 23.70 -15.94 7.39
CA VAL A 305 24.52 -16.40 8.52
C VAL A 305 23.80 -17.46 9.35
N THR A 306 24.56 -18.16 10.19
CA THR A 306 24.05 -19.03 11.23
C THR A 306 24.49 -18.49 12.59
N LEU A 307 23.53 -18.11 13.43
CA LEU A 307 23.79 -17.65 14.79
C LEU A 307 23.75 -18.82 15.78
N THR A 308 24.68 -18.84 16.74
CA THR A 308 24.63 -19.72 17.90
C THR A 308 24.43 -18.89 19.15
N PHE A 309 23.79 -19.48 20.17
CA PHE A 309 23.39 -18.77 21.40
C PHE A 309 24.06 -19.36 22.63
N ALA A 310 24.15 -18.53 23.67
CA ALA A 310 24.71 -18.96 24.97
C ALA A 310 23.78 -19.92 25.71
N ASP A 311 22.47 -19.73 25.57
CA ASP A 311 21.45 -20.51 26.25
C ASP A 311 20.65 -21.36 25.26
N GLU A 312 20.06 -22.46 25.73
CA GLU A 312 19.09 -23.22 24.94
C GLU A 312 17.74 -22.45 24.92
N VAL A 313 17.46 -21.80 23.78
CA VAL A 313 16.19 -21.11 23.53
C VAL A 313 15.34 -21.90 22.55
N ASP A 314 14.05 -21.97 22.81
CA ASP A 314 13.10 -22.58 21.88
C ASP A 314 12.76 -21.57 20.77
N THR A 315 13.49 -21.73 19.66
CA THR A 315 13.36 -20.91 18.45
C THR A 315 13.21 -21.85 17.26
N SER A 316 12.22 -21.55 16.43
CA SER A 316 11.84 -22.40 15.30
C SER A 316 11.91 -21.62 13.97
N ARG A 317 11.84 -22.37 12.86
CA ARG A 317 11.68 -21.76 11.54
C ARG A 317 10.44 -20.86 11.52
N GLY A 318 10.62 -19.63 11.05
CA GLY A 318 9.58 -18.61 10.98
C GLY A 318 9.49 -17.69 12.19
N ASP A 319 10.26 -17.95 13.24
CA ASP A 319 10.46 -16.98 14.32
C ASP A 319 11.45 -15.89 13.87
N VAL A 320 11.47 -14.78 14.57
CA VAL A 320 12.35 -13.63 14.26
C VAL A 320 13.30 -13.40 15.44
N ILE A 321 14.59 -13.31 15.15
CA ILE A 321 15.62 -12.91 16.10
C ILE A 321 15.81 -11.40 15.97
N CYS A 322 15.67 -10.68 17.08
CA CYS A 322 15.74 -9.21 17.15
C CYS A 322 16.78 -8.75 18.13
N ALA A 323 17.27 -7.51 18.00
CA ALA A 323 17.99 -6.83 19.08
C ALA A 323 17.11 -6.77 20.34
N ALA A 324 17.67 -7.12 21.51
CA ALA A 324 16.90 -7.10 22.76
C ALA A 324 16.48 -5.69 23.18
N SER A 325 17.26 -4.67 22.80
CA SER A 325 16.99 -3.25 23.08
C SER A 325 15.83 -2.67 22.28
N ASP A 326 15.54 -3.25 21.08
CA ASP A 326 14.49 -2.78 20.20
C ASP A 326 13.86 -4.00 19.48
N PRO A 327 12.99 -4.76 20.17
CA PRO A 327 12.35 -5.93 19.59
C PRO A 327 11.21 -5.54 18.63
N ALA A 328 11.01 -6.35 17.59
CA ALA A 328 9.86 -6.23 16.70
C ALA A 328 8.54 -6.41 17.46
N GLU A 329 7.44 -5.88 16.92
CA GLU A 329 6.11 -6.07 17.49
C GLU A 329 5.62 -7.52 17.26
N VAL A 330 4.72 -7.98 18.17
CA VAL A 330 4.06 -9.28 18.04
C VAL A 330 2.56 -9.09 18.08
N SER A 331 1.86 -9.55 17.06
CA SER A 331 0.40 -9.43 16.97
C SER A 331 -0.21 -10.54 16.11
N ASP A 332 -1.52 -10.73 16.27
CA ASP A 332 -2.37 -11.60 15.45
C ASP A 332 -3.43 -10.81 14.66
N GLN A 333 -3.46 -9.47 14.83
CA GLN A 333 -4.41 -8.58 14.15
C GLN A 333 -3.72 -7.33 13.64
N PHE A 334 -4.00 -7.00 12.38
CA PHE A 334 -3.30 -5.94 11.68
C PHE A 334 -4.23 -5.10 10.83
N GLN A 335 -3.86 -3.84 10.64
CA GLN A 335 -4.19 -3.13 9.42
C GLN A 335 -3.13 -3.48 8.37
N ALA A 336 -3.56 -3.74 7.16
CA ALA A 336 -2.68 -4.06 6.05
C ALA A 336 -3.21 -3.50 4.74
N ARG A 337 -2.32 -3.09 3.87
CA ARG A 337 -2.63 -2.83 2.45
C ARG A 337 -2.51 -4.16 1.70
N VAL A 338 -3.50 -4.48 0.88
CA VAL A 338 -3.54 -5.72 0.10
C VAL A 338 -3.73 -5.40 -1.37
N LEU A 339 -2.79 -5.84 -2.21
CA LEU A 339 -2.94 -5.91 -3.66
C LEU A 339 -3.54 -7.28 -4.00
N TRP A 340 -4.72 -7.30 -4.57
CA TRP A 340 -5.40 -8.53 -4.94
C TRP A 340 -4.99 -8.99 -6.35
N MET A 341 -4.66 -10.27 -6.50
CA MET A 341 -4.01 -10.81 -7.70
C MET A 341 -4.81 -11.95 -8.37
N ALA A 342 -5.98 -12.30 -7.84
CA ALA A 342 -6.82 -13.35 -8.41
C ALA A 342 -7.99 -12.77 -9.20
N GLU A 343 -8.49 -13.54 -10.18
CA GLU A 343 -9.67 -13.15 -10.96
C GLU A 343 -10.93 -13.14 -10.11
N ASP A 344 -11.05 -14.15 -9.21
CA ASP A 344 -12.12 -14.18 -8.20
C ASP A 344 -11.92 -13.04 -7.19
N ALA A 345 -12.99 -12.31 -6.89
CA ALA A 345 -12.92 -11.20 -5.96
C ALA A 345 -12.59 -11.66 -4.53
N MET A 346 -11.77 -10.86 -3.83
CA MET A 346 -11.53 -11.03 -2.41
C MET A 346 -12.80 -10.70 -1.62
N LEU A 347 -13.25 -11.66 -0.83
CA LEU A 347 -14.38 -11.48 0.07
C LEU A 347 -13.90 -11.53 1.53
N PRO A 348 -14.29 -10.56 2.37
CA PRO A 348 -14.03 -10.62 3.81
C PRO A 348 -14.58 -11.91 4.43
N GLY A 349 -13.85 -12.46 5.41
CA GLY A 349 -14.23 -13.69 6.12
C GLY A 349 -13.72 -15.00 5.50
N ARG A 350 -13.26 -14.99 4.26
CA ARG A 350 -12.61 -16.17 3.66
C ARG A 350 -11.24 -16.41 4.30
N ARG A 351 -10.92 -17.68 4.57
CA ARG A 351 -9.63 -18.07 5.17
C ARG A 351 -8.59 -18.38 4.09
N TYR A 352 -7.39 -17.84 4.28
CA TYR A 352 -6.20 -18.04 3.45
C TYR A 352 -5.04 -18.59 4.28
N LEU A 353 -4.03 -19.15 3.63
CA LEU A 353 -2.71 -19.25 4.23
C LEU A 353 -2.01 -17.89 4.05
N VAL A 354 -1.50 -17.37 5.15
CA VAL A 354 -0.73 -16.12 5.19
C VAL A 354 0.73 -16.50 5.40
N LYS A 355 1.56 -16.20 4.42
CA LYS A 355 3.00 -16.50 4.49
C LYS A 355 3.77 -15.19 4.62
N THR A 356 4.49 -15.05 5.72
CA THR A 356 5.44 -13.94 6.00
C THR A 356 6.83 -14.53 6.22
N GLY A 357 7.78 -14.16 5.38
CA GLY A 357 9.10 -14.79 5.39
C GLY A 357 9.03 -16.33 5.34
N ALA A 358 9.57 -16.97 6.35
CA ALA A 358 9.57 -18.44 6.47
C ALA A 358 8.36 -19.02 7.23
N LYS A 359 7.52 -18.16 7.86
CA LYS A 359 6.34 -18.57 8.64
C LYS A 359 5.09 -18.62 7.77
N THR A 360 4.27 -19.64 7.98
CA THR A 360 2.95 -19.75 7.35
C THR A 360 1.91 -19.99 8.44
N VAL A 361 0.89 -19.15 8.48
CA VAL A 361 -0.24 -19.23 9.44
C VAL A 361 -1.56 -19.15 8.69
N THR A 362 -2.65 -19.55 9.32
CA THR A 362 -3.98 -19.32 8.73
C THR A 362 -4.47 -17.93 9.14
N GLY A 363 -5.02 -17.19 8.18
CA GLY A 363 -5.58 -15.87 8.44
C GLY A 363 -6.78 -15.58 7.57
N GLN A 364 -7.46 -14.51 7.89
CA GLN A 364 -8.61 -14.01 7.12
C GLN A 364 -8.61 -12.48 7.10
N VAL A 365 -9.04 -11.91 5.99
CA VAL A 365 -9.42 -10.50 5.94
C VAL A 365 -10.77 -10.36 6.62
N THR A 366 -10.81 -9.70 7.77
CA THR A 366 -12.05 -9.54 8.57
C THR A 366 -12.87 -8.34 8.10
N GLY A 367 -12.25 -7.37 7.45
CA GLY A 367 -12.91 -6.19 6.91
C GLY A 367 -12.08 -5.51 5.85
N LEU A 368 -12.73 -4.99 4.83
CA LEU A 368 -12.16 -4.06 3.87
C LEU A 368 -12.61 -2.66 4.29
N LYS A 369 -11.65 -1.79 4.59
CA LYS A 369 -11.94 -0.41 5.00
C LYS A 369 -12.29 0.45 3.80
N TYR A 370 -11.44 0.44 2.80
CA TYR A 370 -11.61 1.14 1.54
C TYR A 370 -10.68 0.55 0.47
N ARG A 371 -10.99 0.84 -0.77
CA ARG A 371 -10.14 0.56 -1.93
C ARG A 371 -9.43 1.84 -2.34
N ILE A 372 -8.19 1.74 -2.76
CA ILE A 372 -7.41 2.84 -3.34
C ILE A 372 -7.55 2.77 -4.85
N ASP A 373 -8.05 3.85 -5.47
CA ASP A 373 -8.01 3.97 -6.93
C ASP A 373 -6.59 4.35 -7.36
N VAL A 374 -5.96 3.47 -8.12
CA VAL A 374 -4.56 3.65 -8.56
C VAL A 374 -4.38 4.73 -9.64
N ASN A 375 -5.46 5.27 -10.19
CA ASN A 375 -5.42 6.30 -11.24
C ASN A 375 -5.34 7.71 -10.67
N ASP A 376 -6.10 7.97 -9.59
CA ASP A 376 -6.21 9.26 -8.94
C ASP A 376 -5.85 9.22 -7.44
N LEU A 377 -5.33 8.08 -6.98
CA LEU A 377 -4.89 7.80 -5.61
C LEU A 377 -5.95 8.07 -4.53
N ARG A 378 -7.25 8.07 -4.92
CA ARG A 378 -8.36 8.33 -4.01
C ARG A 378 -8.87 7.07 -3.35
N ASP A 379 -9.23 7.24 -2.09
CA ASP A 379 -9.88 6.20 -1.32
C ASP A 379 -11.35 6.09 -1.68
N SER A 380 -11.81 4.90 -2.01
CA SER A 380 -13.21 4.63 -2.34
C SER A 380 -13.77 3.50 -1.48
N PRO A 381 -15.03 3.62 -1.00
CA PRO A 381 -15.67 2.55 -0.28
C PRO A 381 -15.81 1.30 -1.15
N ALA A 382 -15.45 0.15 -0.61
CA ALA A 382 -15.58 -1.12 -1.30
C ALA A 382 -15.95 -2.23 -0.32
N THR A 383 -16.64 -3.25 -0.82
CA THR A 383 -16.98 -4.45 -0.05
C THR A 383 -16.16 -5.67 -0.46
N GLN A 384 -15.44 -5.56 -1.56
CA GLN A 384 -14.59 -6.60 -2.14
C GLN A 384 -13.45 -5.95 -2.94
N LEU A 385 -12.39 -6.71 -3.20
CA LEU A 385 -11.33 -6.32 -4.14
C LEU A 385 -11.38 -7.24 -5.35
N GLY A 386 -11.38 -6.66 -6.54
CA GLY A 386 -11.19 -7.35 -7.80
C GLY A 386 -9.71 -7.47 -8.18
N LEU A 387 -9.44 -8.10 -9.32
CA LEU A 387 -8.09 -8.27 -9.86
C LEU A 387 -7.36 -6.92 -9.98
N ASN A 388 -6.12 -6.87 -9.49
CA ASN A 388 -5.23 -5.70 -9.50
C ASN A 388 -5.73 -4.49 -8.69
N GLU A 389 -6.73 -4.67 -7.85
CA GLU A 389 -7.18 -3.63 -6.93
C GLU A 389 -6.37 -3.65 -5.64
N VAL A 390 -6.13 -2.47 -5.10
CA VAL A 390 -5.45 -2.28 -3.82
C VAL A 390 -6.45 -1.79 -2.78
N GLY A 391 -6.43 -2.39 -1.60
CA GLY A 391 -7.32 -1.97 -0.53
C GLY A 391 -6.68 -2.04 0.84
N VAL A 392 -7.16 -1.20 1.74
CA VAL A 392 -6.78 -1.21 3.16
C VAL A 392 -7.73 -2.12 3.92
N CYS A 393 -7.16 -3.14 4.52
CA CYS A 393 -7.88 -4.24 5.13
C CYS A 393 -7.55 -4.41 6.61
N THR A 394 -8.47 -5.04 7.34
CA THR A 394 -8.18 -5.64 8.65
C THR A 394 -7.90 -7.12 8.46
N LEU A 395 -6.71 -7.56 8.88
CA LEU A 395 -6.26 -8.95 8.82
C LEU A 395 -6.26 -9.55 10.24
N SER A 396 -6.79 -10.76 10.39
CA SER A 396 -6.71 -11.56 11.64
C SER A 396 -6.08 -12.91 11.35
N LEU A 397 -5.10 -13.29 12.16
CA LEU A 397 -4.37 -14.54 12.09
C LEU A 397 -4.79 -15.49 13.22
N ASP A 398 -4.59 -16.80 13.04
CA ASP A 398 -4.84 -17.82 14.05
C ASP A 398 -3.70 -17.94 15.07
N GLN A 399 -2.53 -17.37 14.75
CA GLN A 399 -1.36 -17.33 15.62
C GLN A 399 -0.67 -15.95 15.52
N PRO A 400 -0.05 -15.48 16.61
CA PRO A 400 0.71 -14.24 16.58
C PRO A 400 1.99 -14.42 15.75
N ILE A 401 2.36 -13.36 15.03
CA ILE A 401 3.62 -13.25 14.29
C ILE A 401 4.42 -12.05 14.78
N ALA A 402 5.75 -12.17 14.69
CA ALA A 402 6.63 -11.02 14.86
C ALA A 402 6.72 -10.26 13.55
N PHE A 403 6.63 -8.94 13.60
CA PHE A 403 6.64 -8.08 12.41
C PHE A 403 7.17 -6.68 12.74
N ASP A 404 7.59 -5.97 11.73
CA ASP A 404 7.74 -4.53 11.71
C ASP A 404 6.78 -3.96 10.65
N PRO A 405 6.32 -2.71 10.74
CA PRO A 405 5.58 -2.07 9.63
C PRO A 405 6.37 -2.16 8.32
N TYR A 406 5.70 -2.44 7.20
CA TYR A 406 6.36 -2.63 5.91
C TYR A 406 7.21 -1.43 5.50
N ASP A 407 6.76 -0.22 5.79
CA ASP A 407 7.48 1.02 5.47
C ASP A 407 8.77 1.18 6.31
N VAL A 408 8.91 0.43 7.42
CA VAL A 408 10.12 0.36 8.24
C VAL A 408 11.02 -0.78 7.79
N ASN A 409 10.46 -1.99 7.62
CA ASN A 409 11.23 -3.17 7.22
C ASN A 409 10.41 -4.05 6.27
N ARG A 410 10.78 -4.06 4.99
CA ARG A 410 10.06 -4.81 3.96
C ARG A 410 10.06 -6.33 4.20
N GLU A 411 11.17 -6.88 4.73
CA GLU A 411 11.35 -8.32 4.91
C GLU A 411 10.46 -8.88 6.03
N THR A 412 10.23 -8.10 7.08
CA THR A 412 9.40 -8.50 8.22
C THR A 412 7.96 -7.99 8.14
N GLY A 413 7.69 -6.98 7.29
CA GLY A 413 6.38 -6.36 7.13
C GLY A 413 5.57 -6.86 5.93
N GLY A 414 6.18 -7.64 5.03
CA GLY A 414 5.53 -8.18 3.84
C GLY A 414 4.91 -9.56 4.06
N PHE A 415 3.80 -9.85 3.37
CA PHE A 415 3.19 -11.19 3.36
C PHE A 415 2.50 -11.47 2.03
N ILE A 416 2.23 -12.76 1.77
CA ILE A 416 1.37 -13.19 0.66
C ILE A 416 0.16 -13.96 1.20
N LEU A 417 -0.95 -13.83 0.49
CA LEU A 417 -2.17 -14.61 0.68
C LEU A 417 -2.19 -15.76 -0.33
N ILE A 418 -2.36 -16.97 0.19
CA ILE A 418 -2.39 -18.20 -0.62
C ILE A 418 -3.76 -18.85 -0.44
N ASP A 419 -4.42 -19.15 -1.53
CA ASP A 419 -5.69 -19.87 -1.51
C ASP A 419 -5.47 -21.31 -1.04
N ARG A 420 -6.27 -21.75 -0.08
CA ARG A 420 -6.11 -23.07 0.57
C ARG A 420 -6.49 -24.26 -0.31
N LEU A 421 -7.27 -24.03 -1.35
CA LEU A 421 -7.75 -25.10 -2.25
C LEU A 421 -6.84 -25.25 -3.46
N THR A 422 -6.48 -24.13 -4.09
CA THR A 422 -5.68 -24.11 -5.32
C THR A 422 -4.19 -24.02 -5.05
N ASN A 423 -3.77 -23.60 -3.85
CA ASN A 423 -2.40 -23.23 -3.49
C ASN A 423 -1.81 -22.08 -4.33
N ASN A 424 -2.64 -21.34 -5.03
CA ASN A 424 -2.22 -20.18 -5.79
C ASN A 424 -2.03 -18.97 -4.86
N THR A 425 -1.02 -18.13 -5.14
CA THR A 425 -0.91 -16.81 -4.54
C THR A 425 -2.00 -15.92 -5.10
N VAL A 426 -2.88 -15.42 -4.22
CA VAL A 426 -4.05 -14.62 -4.59
C VAL A 426 -3.95 -13.15 -4.15
N GLY A 427 -2.97 -12.82 -3.33
CA GLY A 427 -2.73 -11.44 -2.92
C GLY A 427 -1.35 -11.24 -2.32
N LEU A 428 -0.85 -10.02 -2.44
CA LEU A 428 0.32 -9.48 -1.76
C LEU A 428 -0.16 -8.52 -0.69
N GLY A 429 0.42 -8.57 0.50
CA GLY A 429 0.02 -7.70 1.59
C GLY A 429 1.21 -7.04 2.28
N LEU A 430 0.98 -5.83 2.76
CA LEU A 430 1.92 -4.96 3.44
C LEU A 430 1.32 -4.61 4.81
N LEU A 431 1.97 -5.01 5.90
CA LEU A 431 1.52 -4.72 7.27
C LEU A 431 1.79 -3.26 7.60
N ASP A 432 0.75 -2.51 7.96
CA ASP A 432 0.89 -1.12 8.36
C ASP A 432 1.18 -1.01 9.86
N PHE A 433 0.32 -1.61 10.69
CA PHE A 433 0.46 -1.64 12.15
C PHE A 433 -0.41 -2.72 12.79
N ALA A 434 -0.05 -3.09 14.02
CA ALA A 434 -0.86 -3.99 14.83
C ALA A 434 -2.16 -3.31 15.29
N LEU A 435 -3.28 -3.96 15.09
CA LEU A 435 -4.52 -3.57 15.72
C LEU A 435 -4.45 -4.08 17.16
N ARG A 436 -3.97 -3.24 18.06
CA ARG A 436 -3.86 -3.59 19.47
C ARG A 436 -5.27 -3.86 20.01
N ARG A 437 -5.67 -5.11 20.10
CA ARG A 437 -6.44 -5.49 21.28
C ARG A 437 -5.43 -5.40 22.41
N ALA A 438 -5.58 -4.41 23.26
CA ALA A 438 -4.81 -4.42 24.48
C ALA A 438 -5.05 -5.81 25.12
N ALA A 439 -4.01 -6.63 25.16
CA ALA A 439 -4.08 -7.98 25.74
C ALA A 439 -4.47 -7.92 27.24
N ASN A 440 -4.53 -6.72 27.81
CA ASN A 440 -4.94 -6.39 29.17
C ASN A 440 -6.36 -5.78 29.24
N ILE A 441 -7.11 -5.66 28.13
CA ILE A 441 -8.51 -5.24 28.21
C ILE A 441 -9.35 -6.50 28.39
N HIS A 442 -9.66 -6.80 29.64
CA HIS A 442 -10.75 -7.70 29.99
C HIS A 442 -12.05 -6.88 29.96
N TRP A 443 -13.09 -7.43 29.34
CA TRP A 443 -14.42 -6.86 29.46
C TRP A 443 -14.78 -6.90 30.93
N GLN A 444 -14.84 -5.74 31.56
CA GLN A 444 -15.27 -5.64 32.95
C GLN A 444 -16.79 -5.67 32.96
N ALA A 445 -17.37 -6.71 33.53
CA ALA A 445 -18.79 -6.73 33.82
C ALA A 445 -19.05 -5.66 34.90
N LEU A 446 -19.88 -4.66 34.55
CA LEU A 446 -20.30 -3.63 35.49
C LEU A 446 -21.58 -4.08 36.16
N ASP A 447 -21.72 -3.86 37.47
CA ASP A 447 -22.92 -4.19 38.24
C ASP A 447 -24.14 -3.37 37.78
N VAL A 448 -23.90 -2.16 37.28
CA VAL A 448 -24.89 -1.31 36.62
C VAL A 448 -24.78 -1.54 35.12
N ASP A 449 -25.66 -2.33 34.59
CA ASP A 449 -25.70 -2.66 33.17
C ASP A 449 -26.54 -1.65 32.35
N ARG A 450 -26.53 -1.84 31.04
CA ARG A 450 -27.25 -1.02 30.09
C ARG A 450 -28.74 -0.96 30.32
N SER A 451 -29.35 -2.10 30.71
CA SER A 451 -30.78 -2.18 30.99
C SER A 451 -31.15 -1.35 32.21
N SER A 452 -30.36 -1.45 33.27
CA SER A 452 -30.53 -0.64 34.50
C SER A 452 -30.44 0.87 34.22
N LEU A 453 -29.50 1.27 33.33
CA LEU A 453 -29.33 2.68 32.91
C LEU A 453 -30.51 3.17 32.04
N ALA A 454 -31.06 2.31 31.19
CA ALA A 454 -32.20 2.61 30.35
C ALA A 454 -33.48 2.74 31.20
N ASP A 455 -33.71 1.80 32.12
CA ASP A 455 -34.88 1.77 33.05
C ASP A 455 -34.87 3.02 33.95
N GLN A 456 -33.72 3.43 34.49
CA GLN A 456 -33.59 4.65 35.28
C GLN A 456 -33.98 5.91 34.50
N LYS A 457 -33.82 5.90 33.17
CA LYS A 457 -34.12 7.04 32.29
C LYS A 457 -35.50 6.94 31.66
N GLU A 458 -36.26 5.89 31.97
CA GLU A 458 -37.59 5.62 31.42
C GLU A 458 -37.64 5.76 29.89
N GLN A 459 -36.64 5.18 29.20
CA GLN A 459 -36.51 5.23 27.74
C GLN A 459 -35.73 4.05 27.21
N LYS A 460 -35.94 3.68 25.93
CA LYS A 460 -35.11 2.73 25.24
C LYS A 460 -33.96 3.46 24.56
N PRO A 461 -32.71 3.02 24.75
CA PRO A 461 -31.57 3.60 24.05
C PRO A 461 -31.73 3.48 22.55
N ALA A 462 -31.39 4.53 21.82
CA ALA A 462 -31.46 4.55 20.38
C ALA A 462 -30.38 5.48 19.77
N VAL A 463 -29.97 5.17 18.54
CA VAL A 463 -29.10 6.00 17.73
C VAL A 463 -29.90 6.50 16.53
N LEU A 464 -30.26 7.77 16.54
CA LEU A 464 -30.98 8.45 15.47
C LEU A 464 -29.95 9.02 14.49
N TRP A 465 -29.75 8.33 13.38
CA TRP A 465 -28.68 8.64 12.41
C TRP A 465 -29.22 9.47 11.26
N PHE A 466 -29.02 10.80 11.33
CA PHE A 466 -29.41 11.73 10.26
C PHE A 466 -28.36 11.72 9.15
N THR A 467 -28.80 11.42 7.93
CA THR A 467 -28.00 11.49 6.71
C THR A 467 -28.67 12.36 5.65
N GLY A 468 -27.89 13.00 4.77
CA GLY A 468 -28.34 13.90 3.71
C GLY A 468 -27.27 14.89 3.30
N LEU A 469 -27.51 15.63 2.22
CA LEU A 469 -26.58 16.63 1.67
C LEU A 469 -26.22 17.73 2.67
N SER A 470 -25.10 18.44 2.44
CA SER A 470 -24.82 19.68 3.16
C SER A 470 -25.98 20.67 2.94
N GLY A 471 -26.37 21.44 3.93
CA GLY A 471 -27.52 22.37 3.79
C GLY A 471 -28.90 21.71 3.78
N SER A 472 -29.01 20.36 3.91
CA SER A 472 -30.32 19.69 3.94
C SER A 472 -31.16 19.95 5.18
N GLY A 473 -30.58 20.48 6.26
CA GLY A 473 -31.32 20.80 7.50
C GLY A 473 -31.12 19.79 8.63
N LYS A 474 -30.21 18.80 8.50
CA LYS A 474 -29.96 17.75 9.52
C LYS A 474 -29.78 18.29 10.94
N SER A 475 -28.81 19.20 11.13
CA SER A 475 -28.49 19.75 12.45
C SER A 475 -29.64 20.58 13.03
N THR A 476 -30.41 21.28 12.16
CA THR A 476 -31.58 22.04 12.57
C THR A 476 -32.70 21.13 13.08
N ILE A 477 -33.00 20.04 12.35
CA ILE A 477 -34.01 19.07 12.73
C ILE A 477 -33.56 18.33 13.99
N ALA A 478 -32.28 17.89 14.07
CA ALA A 478 -31.73 17.23 15.25
C ALA A 478 -31.83 18.10 16.50
N ASN A 479 -31.55 19.42 16.40
CA ASN A 479 -31.71 20.36 17.49
C ASN A 479 -33.17 20.57 17.91
N ALA A 480 -34.09 20.70 16.93
CA ALA A 480 -35.53 20.80 17.21
C ALA A 480 -36.05 19.52 17.91
N LEU A 481 -35.62 18.33 17.45
CA LEU A 481 -35.96 17.07 18.05
C LEU A 481 -35.39 16.95 19.47
N GLN A 482 -34.13 17.33 19.69
CA GLN A 482 -33.53 17.31 21.02
C GLN A 482 -34.32 18.18 22.00
N LYS A 483 -34.74 19.38 21.63
CA LYS A 483 -35.55 20.26 22.46
C LYS A 483 -36.88 19.61 22.87
N LYS A 484 -37.56 18.93 21.92
CA LYS A 484 -38.83 18.23 22.21
C LYS A 484 -38.61 17.06 23.15
N LEU A 485 -37.64 16.20 22.86
CA LEU A 485 -37.31 15.05 23.72
C LEU A 485 -36.89 15.49 25.13
N PHE A 486 -36.12 16.57 25.24
CA PHE A 486 -35.75 17.16 26.52
C PHE A 486 -36.95 17.68 27.31
N ALA A 487 -37.91 18.36 26.62
CA ALA A 487 -39.16 18.78 27.26
C ALA A 487 -40.05 17.63 27.72
N MET A 488 -39.87 16.43 27.13
CA MET A 488 -40.53 15.18 27.53
C MET A 488 -39.76 14.43 28.63
N GLY A 489 -38.69 15.04 29.20
CA GLY A 489 -37.88 14.42 30.23
C GLY A 489 -36.92 13.34 29.71
N LYS A 490 -36.73 13.21 28.40
CA LYS A 490 -35.85 12.18 27.82
C LYS A 490 -34.37 12.64 27.78
N HIS A 491 -33.50 11.70 28.06
CA HIS A 491 -32.05 11.93 28.12
C HIS A 491 -31.43 11.74 26.74
N THR A 492 -30.95 12.80 26.14
CA THR A 492 -30.44 12.83 24.77
C THR A 492 -29.07 13.45 24.68
N PHE A 493 -28.32 13.07 23.63
CA PHE A 493 -27.07 13.73 23.26
C PHE A 493 -26.98 13.90 21.74
N VAL A 494 -26.48 15.07 21.29
CA VAL A 494 -26.27 15.35 19.86
C VAL A 494 -24.81 15.25 19.51
N LEU A 495 -24.48 14.41 18.56
CA LEU A 495 -23.20 14.33 17.89
C LEU A 495 -23.32 15.04 16.53
N ASP A 496 -22.94 16.31 16.49
CA ASP A 496 -22.93 17.10 15.26
C ASP A 496 -21.57 17.06 14.59
N GLY A 497 -21.56 16.99 13.24
CA GLY A 497 -20.36 16.82 12.45
C GLY A 497 -19.31 17.91 12.63
N ASP A 498 -19.73 19.16 12.76
CA ASP A 498 -18.81 20.28 12.98
C ASP A 498 -18.25 20.26 14.40
N ASN A 499 -19.11 20.03 15.40
CA ASN A 499 -18.70 20.01 16.80
C ASN A 499 -17.70 18.89 17.09
N VAL A 500 -17.93 17.70 16.53
CA VAL A 500 -17.03 16.53 16.71
C VAL A 500 -15.66 16.79 16.08
N ARG A 501 -15.59 17.55 14.98
CA ARG A 501 -14.33 17.89 14.33
C ARG A 501 -13.50 18.94 15.10
N HIS A 502 -14.09 19.70 16.00
CA HIS A 502 -13.33 20.57 16.90
C HIS A 502 -12.59 19.83 18.03
N GLY A 503 -12.97 18.59 18.32
CA GLY A 503 -12.40 17.76 19.38
C GLY A 503 -11.93 16.40 18.91
N LEU A 504 -12.83 15.41 19.01
CA LEU A 504 -12.57 13.98 18.77
C LEU A 504 -11.90 13.68 17.41
N ASN A 505 -12.27 14.42 16.36
CA ASN A 505 -11.82 14.19 14.99
C ASN A 505 -11.06 15.41 14.43
N ARG A 506 -10.34 16.13 15.30
CA ARG A 506 -9.54 17.30 14.95
C ARG A 506 -8.37 16.96 13.99
N ASP A 507 -7.88 15.74 14.09
CA ASP A 507 -6.78 15.19 13.30
C ASP A 507 -7.21 14.73 11.91
N LEU A 508 -8.53 14.71 11.60
CA LEU A 508 -9.05 14.21 10.33
C LEU A 508 -9.36 15.35 9.35
N GLY A 509 -8.92 15.21 8.10
CA GLY A 509 -9.25 16.09 6.97
C GLY A 509 -10.59 15.76 6.32
N PHE A 510 -10.66 15.94 4.99
CA PHE A 510 -11.87 15.73 4.17
C PHE A 510 -11.66 14.72 3.05
N THR A 511 -10.55 13.94 3.07
CA THR A 511 -10.37 12.80 2.16
C THR A 511 -11.41 11.74 2.46
N ASP A 512 -11.65 10.82 1.51
CA ASP A 512 -12.62 9.74 1.73
C ASP A 512 -12.18 8.81 2.88
N ALA A 513 -10.87 8.57 3.05
CA ALA A 513 -10.31 7.85 4.20
C ALA A 513 -10.63 8.55 5.53
N ASP A 514 -10.41 9.86 5.62
CA ASP A 514 -10.74 10.64 6.79
C ASP A 514 -12.24 10.62 7.10
N ARG A 515 -13.09 10.61 6.07
CA ARG A 515 -14.55 10.51 6.23
C ARG A 515 -14.94 9.16 6.80
N VAL A 516 -14.39 8.06 6.28
CA VAL A 516 -14.65 6.70 6.80
C VAL A 516 -14.20 6.58 8.25
N GLU A 517 -12.99 7.06 8.57
CA GLU A 517 -12.48 7.07 9.95
C GLU A 517 -13.31 7.96 10.88
N ASN A 518 -13.76 9.13 10.38
CA ASN A 518 -14.65 10.02 11.11
C ASN A 518 -15.96 9.28 11.49
N ILE A 519 -16.60 8.61 10.53
CA ILE A 519 -17.84 7.85 10.77
C ILE A 519 -17.56 6.67 11.72
N ARG A 520 -16.43 5.97 11.57
CA ARG A 520 -16.05 4.88 12.48
C ARG A 520 -15.93 5.36 13.93
N ARG A 521 -15.23 6.47 14.17
CA ARG A 521 -15.07 7.05 15.52
C ARG A 521 -16.42 7.48 16.10
N VAL A 522 -17.22 8.19 15.31
CA VAL A 522 -18.55 8.65 15.71
C VAL A 522 -19.48 7.48 16.04
N SER A 523 -19.43 6.40 15.26
CA SER A 523 -20.24 5.18 15.51
C SER A 523 -19.87 4.55 16.86
N ASN A 524 -18.57 4.48 17.21
CA ASN A 524 -18.14 3.99 18.51
C ASN A 524 -18.61 4.87 19.67
N VAL A 525 -18.55 6.21 19.52
CA VAL A 525 -19.07 7.13 20.53
C VAL A 525 -20.58 7.00 20.67
N ALA A 526 -21.31 6.91 19.55
CA ALA A 526 -22.76 6.71 19.56
C ALA A 526 -23.14 5.40 20.26
N LYS A 527 -22.35 4.32 20.04
CA LYS A 527 -22.52 3.05 20.75
C LYS A 527 -22.34 3.20 22.27
N LEU A 528 -21.26 3.85 22.72
CA LEU A 528 -21.03 4.10 24.14
C LEU A 528 -22.15 4.93 24.77
N MET A 529 -22.65 5.95 24.07
CA MET A 529 -23.78 6.74 24.53
C MET A 529 -25.09 5.94 24.61
N SER A 530 -25.33 5.06 23.62
CA SER A 530 -26.46 4.12 23.66
C SER A 530 -26.34 3.13 24.82
N ASP A 531 -25.11 2.61 25.07
CA ASP A 531 -24.85 1.73 26.22
C ASP A 531 -25.05 2.44 27.57
N ALA A 532 -24.85 3.78 27.61
CA ALA A 532 -25.19 4.61 28.76
C ALA A 532 -26.69 4.90 28.92
N GLY A 533 -27.56 4.31 28.09
CA GLY A 533 -29.00 4.47 28.15
C GLY A 533 -29.55 5.73 27.47
N LEU A 534 -28.76 6.41 26.62
CA LEU A 534 -29.14 7.66 25.98
C LEU A 534 -29.81 7.44 24.61
N ILE A 535 -30.64 8.38 24.21
CA ILE A 535 -31.06 8.58 22.82
C ILE A 535 -30.06 9.50 22.17
N THR A 536 -29.23 8.99 21.27
CA THR A 536 -28.12 9.69 20.63
C THR A 536 -28.51 10.15 19.24
N LEU A 537 -28.46 11.46 18.97
CA LEU A 537 -28.75 12.04 17.67
C LEU A 537 -27.44 12.29 16.94
N VAL A 538 -27.22 11.60 15.84
CA VAL A 538 -25.99 11.70 15.02
C VAL A 538 -26.29 12.47 13.75
N SER A 539 -25.75 13.67 13.59
CA SER A 539 -26.00 14.57 12.46
C SER A 539 -24.76 14.70 11.57
N PHE A 540 -24.66 13.82 10.56
CA PHE A 540 -23.53 13.77 9.62
C PHE A 540 -24.04 13.62 8.19
N ILE A 541 -23.23 14.04 7.21
CA ILE A 541 -23.53 13.78 5.79
C ILE A 541 -23.57 12.27 5.54
N SER A 542 -22.57 11.52 6.04
CA SER A 542 -22.40 10.06 5.88
C SER A 542 -22.82 9.58 4.48
N PRO A 543 -22.05 9.97 3.43
CA PRO A 543 -22.51 9.90 2.06
C PRO A 543 -22.69 8.48 1.54
N PHE A 544 -21.96 7.50 2.11
CA PHE A 544 -21.91 6.15 1.60
C PHE A 544 -22.76 5.17 2.41
N ARG A 545 -23.52 4.31 1.71
CA ARG A 545 -24.35 3.26 2.35
C ARG A 545 -23.54 2.27 3.16
N SER A 546 -22.30 1.99 2.74
CA SER A 546 -21.37 1.09 3.44
C SER A 546 -21.04 1.59 4.85
N GLU A 547 -20.79 2.90 5.02
CA GLU A 547 -20.50 3.53 6.31
C GLU A 547 -21.71 3.46 7.24
N ARG A 548 -22.89 3.79 6.76
CA ARG A 548 -24.12 3.72 7.55
C ARG A 548 -24.48 2.29 7.95
N ARG A 549 -24.24 1.31 7.05
CA ARG A 549 -24.37 -0.12 7.39
C ARG A 549 -23.36 -0.59 8.44
N MET A 550 -22.12 -0.07 8.38
CA MET A 550 -21.11 -0.33 9.41
C MET A 550 -21.58 0.19 10.77
N ALA A 551 -22.06 1.42 10.83
CA ALA A 551 -22.61 2.01 12.05
C ALA A 551 -23.80 1.20 12.59
N ARG A 552 -24.73 0.80 11.73
CA ARG A 552 -25.90 -0.03 12.09
C ARG A 552 -25.50 -1.37 12.70
N ARG A 553 -24.49 -2.06 12.12
CA ARG A 553 -24.01 -3.36 12.62
C ARG A 553 -23.36 -3.30 14.00
N MET A 554 -22.94 -2.12 14.46
CA MET A 554 -22.35 -1.93 15.79
C MET A 554 -23.43 -1.78 16.88
N MET A 555 -24.66 -1.48 16.51
CA MET A 555 -25.76 -1.27 17.43
C MET A 555 -26.56 -2.57 17.63
N THR A 556 -27.33 -2.64 18.70
CA THR A 556 -28.29 -3.71 18.95
C THR A 556 -29.40 -3.61 17.91
N GLU A 557 -29.96 -4.75 17.51
CA GLU A 557 -31.04 -4.79 16.54
C GLU A 557 -32.23 -3.93 17.02
N GLY A 558 -32.76 -3.09 16.12
CA GLY A 558 -33.84 -2.15 16.38
C GLY A 558 -33.44 -0.82 17.05
N GLU A 559 -32.18 -0.61 17.39
CA GLU A 559 -31.71 0.63 18.03
C GLU A 559 -31.10 1.67 17.08
N PHE A 560 -30.75 1.26 15.87
CA PHE A 560 -30.25 2.16 14.84
C PHE A 560 -31.40 2.58 13.93
N ILE A 561 -31.76 3.86 13.99
CA ILE A 561 -32.82 4.47 13.19
C ILE A 561 -32.19 5.41 12.17
N GLU A 562 -32.20 5.02 10.89
CA GLU A 562 -31.68 5.82 9.80
C GLU A 562 -32.72 6.87 9.36
N ILE A 563 -32.39 8.14 9.49
CA ILE A 563 -33.25 9.27 9.14
C ILE A 563 -32.68 9.94 7.90
N HIS A 564 -33.34 9.74 6.77
CA HIS A 564 -32.98 10.40 5.53
C HIS A 564 -33.59 11.78 5.44
N VAL A 565 -32.74 12.81 5.55
CA VAL A 565 -33.13 14.20 5.35
C VAL A 565 -33.03 14.51 3.85
N ASP A 566 -34.13 14.20 3.16
CA ASP A 566 -34.24 14.28 1.70
C ASP A 566 -34.46 15.72 1.25
N THR A 567 -33.48 16.25 0.54
CA THR A 567 -33.48 17.62 0.01
C THR A 567 -32.86 17.57 -1.38
N PRO A 568 -33.57 18.06 -2.42
CA PRO A 568 -32.98 18.22 -3.74
C PRO A 568 -31.74 19.10 -3.70
N LEU A 569 -30.74 18.75 -4.54
CA LEU A 569 -29.44 19.43 -4.56
C LEU A 569 -29.60 20.93 -4.78
N GLU A 570 -30.48 21.34 -5.69
CA GLU A 570 -30.75 22.72 -6.02
C GLU A 570 -31.27 23.52 -4.81
N VAL A 571 -32.11 22.88 -3.98
CA VAL A 571 -32.64 23.49 -2.75
C VAL A 571 -31.56 23.58 -1.67
N ALA A 572 -30.73 22.55 -1.53
CA ALA A 572 -29.64 22.55 -0.59
C ALA A 572 -28.57 23.60 -0.96
N GLU A 573 -28.29 23.76 -2.26
CA GLU A 573 -27.38 24.78 -2.81
C GLU A 573 -27.93 26.19 -2.63
N GLN A 574 -29.24 26.41 -2.84
CA GLN A 574 -29.89 27.74 -2.59
C GLN A 574 -29.82 28.13 -1.10
N ARG A 575 -29.92 27.15 -0.19
CA ARG A 575 -29.82 27.43 1.25
C ARG A 575 -28.43 27.82 1.68
N ASP A 576 -27.40 27.20 1.13
CA ASP A 576 -25.94 27.36 1.35
C ASP A 576 -25.54 28.24 2.57
N VAL A 577 -26.07 27.91 3.74
CA VAL A 577 -25.96 28.73 4.98
C VAL A 577 -24.50 29.02 5.36
N LYS A 578 -23.58 28.15 4.96
CA LYS A 578 -22.13 28.23 5.27
C LYS A 578 -21.30 28.73 4.09
N GLY A 579 -21.89 29.01 2.93
CA GLY A 579 -21.18 29.40 1.70
C GLY A 579 -20.32 28.25 1.09
N LEU A 580 -20.56 27.01 1.48
CA LEU A 580 -19.74 25.87 1.07
C LEU A 580 -19.96 25.49 -0.40
N TYR A 581 -21.21 25.53 -0.88
CA TYR A 581 -21.52 25.29 -2.29
C TYR A 581 -20.91 26.35 -3.20
N LYS A 582 -20.99 27.64 -2.80
CA LYS A 582 -20.35 28.73 -3.54
C LYS A 582 -18.85 28.54 -3.67
N ARG A 583 -18.17 28.11 -2.60
CA ARG A 583 -16.73 27.83 -2.58
C ARG A 583 -16.37 26.58 -3.37
N ALA A 584 -17.20 25.55 -3.32
CA ALA A 584 -17.01 24.34 -4.10
C ALA A 584 -17.15 24.60 -5.61
N ARG A 585 -18.16 25.39 -6.01
CA ARG A 585 -18.35 25.83 -7.41
C ARG A 585 -17.20 26.73 -7.90
N ALA A 586 -16.58 27.48 -7.00
CA ALA A 586 -15.39 28.28 -7.31
C ALA A 586 -14.09 27.44 -7.37
N GLY A 587 -14.16 26.11 -7.11
CA GLY A 587 -12.98 25.23 -7.10
C GLY A 587 -12.11 25.34 -5.85
N GLU A 588 -12.53 26.09 -4.82
CA GLU A 588 -11.79 26.25 -3.55
C GLU A 588 -11.93 25.03 -2.63
N ILE A 589 -12.97 24.22 -2.81
CA ILE A 589 -13.21 22.99 -2.04
C ILE A 589 -13.33 21.85 -3.03
N LYS A 590 -12.41 20.87 -2.94
CA LYS A 590 -12.44 19.63 -3.73
C LYS A 590 -13.22 18.54 -2.97
N ASN A 591 -13.73 17.56 -3.68
CA ASN A 591 -14.43 16.38 -3.14
C ASN A 591 -15.71 16.75 -2.34
N PHE A 592 -16.45 17.76 -2.78
CA PHE A 592 -17.65 18.20 -2.10
C PHE A 592 -18.84 17.31 -2.42
N THR A 593 -19.42 16.68 -1.38
CA THR A 593 -20.55 15.74 -1.54
C THR A 593 -21.77 16.39 -2.21
N GLY A 594 -22.22 15.81 -3.29
CA GLY A 594 -23.34 16.27 -4.11
C GLY A 594 -22.93 17.07 -5.34
N LEU A 595 -21.65 17.47 -5.48
CA LEU A 595 -21.11 18.12 -6.68
C LEU A 595 -20.10 17.21 -7.38
N ASP A 596 -18.91 17.08 -6.82
CA ASP A 596 -17.78 16.30 -7.34
C ASP A 596 -17.52 15.00 -6.58
N SER A 597 -18.24 14.77 -5.46
CA SER A 597 -18.28 13.53 -4.72
C SER A 597 -19.72 13.00 -4.60
N PRO A 598 -19.99 11.70 -4.80
CA PRO A 598 -21.33 11.15 -4.79
C PRO A 598 -21.96 11.15 -3.39
N TYR A 599 -23.30 11.23 -3.35
CA TYR A 599 -24.13 10.92 -2.19
C TYR A 599 -25.04 9.74 -2.52
N GLU A 600 -24.91 8.66 -1.79
CA GLU A 600 -25.75 7.47 -1.93
C GLU A 600 -26.94 7.55 -0.97
N ALA A 601 -28.11 7.92 -1.47
CA ALA A 601 -29.35 7.93 -0.66
C ALA A 601 -29.61 6.55 -0.03
N PRO A 602 -30.12 6.50 1.22
CA PRO A 602 -30.57 5.23 1.83
C PRO A 602 -31.62 4.52 0.95
N LEU A 603 -31.58 3.19 0.91
CA LEU A 603 -32.57 2.40 0.18
C LEU A 603 -33.87 2.28 0.97
N GLU A 604 -33.75 1.97 2.25
CA GLU A 604 -34.86 1.68 3.17
C GLU A 604 -34.57 2.36 4.53
N PRO A 605 -34.61 3.71 4.60
CA PRO A 605 -34.49 4.41 5.87
C PRO A 605 -35.75 4.19 6.72
N GLU A 606 -35.60 4.09 8.04
CA GLU A 606 -36.75 4.01 8.94
C GLU A 606 -37.64 5.26 8.87
N ILE A 607 -37.02 6.42 8.65
CA ILE A 607 -37.73 7.70 8.51
C ILE A 607 -37.17 8.49 7.32
N ARG A 608 -38.05 9.05 6.49
CA ARG A 608 -37.68 9.92 5.37
C ARG A 608 -38.38 11.27 5.52
N ILE A 609 -37.62 12.33 5.67
CA ILE A 609 -38.09 13.71 5.83
C ILE A 609 -37.83 14.52 4.56
N ASN A 610 -38.90 14.96 3.88
CA ASN A 610 -38.80 15.91 2.77
C ASN A 610 -38.75 17.34 3.32
N THR A 611 -37.61 18.00 3.24
CA THR A 611 -37.41 19.33 3.81
C THR A 611 -37.84 20.49 2.89
N VAL A 612 -38.40 20.21 1.71
CA VAL A 612 -39.01 21.24 0.85
C VAL A 612 -40.32 21.71 1.47
N ASP A 613 -41.11 20.75 1.94
CA ASP A 613 -42.49 20.98 2.41
C ASP A 613 -42.63 20.87 3.93
N THR A 614 -41.57 20.44 4.65
CA THR A 614 -41.64 20.15 6.09
C THR A 614 -40.73 21.10 6.87
N THR A 615 -41.31 21.80 7.85
CA THR A 615 -40.51 22.62 8.78
C THR A 615 -39.72 21.74 9.76
N PRO A 616 -38.63 22.28 10.35
CA PRO A 616 -37.85 21.50 11.34
C PRO A 616 -38.69 21.05 12.56
N GLU A 617 -39.66 21.85 12.99
CA GLU A 617 -40.54 21.54 14.12
C GLU A 617 -41.52 20.41 13.75
N ALA A 618 -42.09 20.45 12.53
CA ALA A 618 -42.98 19.39 12.03
C ALA A 618 -42.22 18.06 11.82
N ALA A 619 -40.99 18.14 11.27
CA ALA A 619 -40.11 16.99 11.16
C ALA A 619 -39.78 16.34 12.53
N ALA A 620 -39.50 17.19 13.52
CA ALA A 620 -39.26 16.71 14.88
C ALA A 620 -40.51 16.06 15.50
N GLU A 621 -41.73 16.54 15.21
CA GLU A 621 -43.00 15.92 15.64
C GLU A 621 -43.18 14.55 14.99
N GLU A 622 -42.91 14.43 13.70
CA GLU A 622 -43.01 13.17 12.97
C GLU A 622 -42.07 12.11 13.56
N ILE A 623 -40.80 12.49 13.86
CA ILE A 623 -39.83 11.60 14.48
C ILE A 623 -40.24 11.20 15.89
N VAL A 624 -40.72 12.14 16.73
CA VAL A 624 -41.23 11.85 18.10
C VAL A 624 -42.42 10.88 18.05
N LYS A 625 -43.36 11.11 17.13
CA LYS A 625 -44.49 10.21 16.93
C LYS A 625 -44.01 8.81 16.55
N TRP A 626 -43.10 8.68 15.60
CA TRP A 626 -42.53 7.41 15.19
C TRP A 626 -41.85 6.68 16.37
N LEU A 627 -41.01 7.38 17.15
CA LEU A 627 -40.35 6.82 18.34
C LEU A 627 -41.35 6.35 19.40
N SER A 628 -42.45 7.11 19.57
CA SER A 628 -43.53 6.76 20.49
C SER A 628 -44.28 5.51 20.02
N ASP A 629 -44.61 5.44 18.73
CA ASP A 629 -45.31 4.29 18.11
C ASP A 629 -44.43 3.00 18.20
N GLN A 630 -43.11 3.13 18.20
CA GLN A 630 -42.16 2.01 18.43
C GLN A 630 -41.93 1.72 19.92
N GLY A 631 -42.60 2.43 20.83
CA GLY A 631 -42.46 2.26 22.27
C GLY A 631 -41.02 2.55 22.79
N MET A 632 -40.32 3.50 22.19
CA MET A 632 -38.94 3.87 22.56
C MET A 632 -38.91 4.95 23.64
N LEU A 633 -39.97 5.71 23.79
CA LEU A 633 -40.01 6.85 24.71
C LEU A 633 -40.57 6.51 26.11
N GLY A 634 -40.85 5.25 26.40
CA GLY A 634 -41.54 4.85 27.64
C GLY A 634 -43.00 5.29 27.67
N ALA A 635 -43.73 4.91 28.69
CA ALA A 635 -45.14 5.28 28.86
C ALA A 635 -45.26 6.74 29.31
#